data_6de8f8380c6a7dd1363337fbf3b8ae59
#
_entry.id   6de8f8380c6a7dd1363337fbf3b8ae59
#
_cell.length_a   1.000
_cell.length_b   1.000
_cell.length_c   1.000
_cell.angle_alpha   90.00
_cell.angle_beta   90.00
_cell.angle_gamma   90.00
#
_symmetry.space_group_name_H-M   'P 1'
#
loop_
_entity.id
_entity.type
_entity.pdbx_description
1 polymer ?
#
loop_
_entity_poly.entity_id
_entity_poly.type
_entity_poly.pdbx_seq_one_letter_code
_entity_poly.pdbx_strand_id
1 'polypeptide(L)'
;MSGQAMSGESMADDAVEDAPRVGRPRDPRVDDAIRQATLELLVEDGYQATTIQAIARRAGVSAPSVYRRWSSKAELIEEAVFPSGLLAPQAITGDIITDLQPYCLQILTYLSDPAIRSAIPGLLVEYQIHPELWRQSMERSFFPMRRSFDAYLEQSGRSSIVPSDALFDVMLGALFTRALNEGADGAEEFARSVARVVTAALQPTKGA
;
A
#
# COMPACT_ATOMS: atom_id res chain seq x y z
N MET A 1 13.82 87.92 -17.47
CA MET A 1 14.38 87.59 -16.17
C MET A 1 13.69 86.25 -15.75
N SER A 2 14.35 85.24 -16.08
CA SER A 2 14.96 84.13 -15.27
C SER A 2 13.97 83.49 -14.29
N GLY A 3 13.59 82.22 -14.55
CA GLY A 3 12.98 81.31 -13.63
C GLY A 3 13.17 79.87 -14.12
N GLN A 4 14.15 79.22 -13.52
CA GLN A 4 14.58 77.84 -13.83
C GLN A 4 13.54 76.79 -13.53
N ALA A 5 13.37 75.86 -14.47
CA ALA A 5 12.74 74.55 -14.26
C ALA A 5 13.64 73.65 -13.47
N MET A 6 13.11 73.00 -12.45
CA MET A 6 13.77 71.88 -11.77
C MET A 6 13.04 70.58 -12.09
N SER A 7 13.75 69.71 -12.73
CA SER A 7 13.35 68.34 -13.07
C SER A 7 13.27 67.49 -11.79
N GLY A 8 12.13 66.83 -11.57
CA GLY A 8 11.98 65.79 -10.57
C GLY A 8 12.20 64.43 -11.20
N GLU A 9 13.26 63.73 -10.87
CA GLU A 9 13.50 62.35 -11.21
C GLU A 9 12.57 61.46 -10.38
N SER A 10 11.71 60.74 -11.06
CA SER A 10 10.90 59.68 -10.49
C SER A 10 11.77 58.42 -10.38
N MET A 11 12.17 58.06 -9.16
CA MET A 11 12.67 56.73 -8.86
C MET A 11 11.52 55.73 -8.91
N ALA A 12 11.48 54.94 -9.98
CA ALA A 12 10.68 53.73 -10.03
C ALA A 12 11.33 52.66 -9.15
N ASP A 13 10.67 52.33 -8.07
CA ASP A 13 10.98 51.21 -7.17
C ASP A 13 10.60 49.90 -7.86
N ASP A 14 11.64 49.22 -8.40
CA ASP A 14 11.49 47.85 -8.98
C ASP A 14 11.24 46.86 -7.83
N ALA A 15 9.99 46.72 -7.44
CA ALA A 15 9.54 45.58 -6.63
C ALA A 15 9.68 44.31 -7.48
N VAL A 16 10.78 43.60 -7.35
CA VAL A 16 10.97 42.25 -7.86
C VAL A 16 10.05 41.34 -7.04
N GLU A 17 8.89 41.04 -7.62
CA GLU A 17 7.94 40.08 -7.11
C GLU A 17 8.61 38.70 -7.11
N ASP A 18 8.98 38.21 -5.90
CA ASP A 18 9.59 36.89 -5.68
C ASP A 18 8.51 35.83 -5.94
N ALA A 19 8.39 35.41 -7.20
CA ALA A 19 7.49 34.32 -7.59
C ALA A 19 7.84 33.06 -6.81
N PRO A 20 6.87 32.35 -6.22
CA PRO A 20 7.14 31.13 -5.46
C PRO A 20 7.88 30.12 -6.33
N ARG A 21 9.10 29.76 -5.93
CA ARG A 21 9.91 28.74 -6.59
C ARG A 21 9.15 27.43 -6.56
N VAL A 22 8.52 27.08 -7.67
CA VAL A 22 7.94 25.75 -7.88
C VAL A 22 9.05 24.74 -7.67
N GLY A 23 8.96 23.99 -6.57
CA GLY A 23 9.96 22.98 -6.23
C GLY A 23 10.13 21.99 -7.38
N ARG A 24 11.37 21.57 -7.63
CA ARG A 24 11.70 20.57 -8.67
C ARG A 24 10.71 19.38 -8.53
N PRO A 25 10.06 18.93 -9.61
CA PRO A 25 9.14 17.78 -9.57
C PRO A 25 9.77 16.59 -8.87
N ARG A 26 8.97 15.83 -8.10
CA ARG A 26 9.43 14.60 -7.44
C ARG A 26 9.96 13.63 -8.51
N ASP A 27 11.16 13.10 -8.30
CA ASP A 27 11.74 12.09 -9.18
C ASP A 27 11.27 10.70 -8.68
N PRO A 28 10.42 9.98 -9.45
CA PRO A 28 9.92 8.66 -9.07
C PRO A 28 11.05 7.64 -8.80
N ARG A 29 12.18 7.77 -9.49
CA ARG A 29 13.35 6.87 -9.31
C ARG A 29 13.92 6.95 -7.89
N VAL A 30 13.84 8.12 -7.27
CA VAL A 30 14.29 8.29 -5.87
C VAL A 30 13.33 7.59 -4.92
N ASP A 31 12.02 7.69 -5.17
CA ASP A 31 11.00 7.03 -4.35
C ASP A 31 11.13 5.51 -4.46
N ASP A 32 11.35 4.98 -5.66
CA ASP A 32 11.58 3.56 -5.89
C ASP A 32 12.87 3.06 -5.21
N ALA A 33 13.97 3.83 -5.30
CA ALA A 33 15.21 3.48 -4.62
C ALA A 33 15.06 3.43 -3.09
N ILE A 34 14.27 4.34 -2.51
CA ILE A 34 13.98 4.36 -1.07
C ILE A 34 13.12 3.14 -0.68
N ARG A 35 12.07 2.82 -1.45
CA ARG A 35 11.23 1.65 -1.20
C ARG A 35 12.04 0.35 -1.30
N GLN A 36 12.84 0.21 -2.34
CA GLN A 36 13.70 -0.96 -2.52
C GLN A 36 14.68 -1.13 -1.36
N ALA A 37 15.38 -0.07 -0.96
CA ALA A 37 16.28 -0.08 0.20
C ALA A 37 15.55 -0.45 1.50
N THR A 38 14.29 -0.04 1.65
CA THR A 38 13.45 -0.39 2.79
C THR A 38 13.16 -1.88 2.83
N LEU A 39 12.75 -2.48 1.71
CA LEU A 39 12.46 -3.91 1.62
C LEU A 39 13.71 -4.77 1.88
N GLU A 40 14.86 -4.38 1.33
CA GLU A 40 16.13 -5.07 1.57
C GLU A 40 16.50 -5.07 3.06
N LEU A 41 16.43 -3.91 3.73
CA LEU A 41 16.74 -3.81 5.15
C LEU A 41 15.74 -4.56 6.04
N LEU A 42 14.48 -4.64 5.65
CA LEU A 42 13.50 -5.45 6.36
C LEU A 42 13.85 -6.94 6.34
N VAL A 43 14.39 -7.44 5.23
CA VAL A 43 14.86 -8.83 5.11
C VAL A 43 16.13 -9.05 5.89
N GLU A 44 17.10 -8.12 5.78
CA GLU A 44 18.43 -8.28 6.39
C GLU A 44 18.41 -8.09 7.92
N ASP A 45 17.78 -7.02 8.38
CA ASP A 45 17.90 -6.49 9.74
C ASP A 45 16.59 -6.51 10.54
N GLY A 46 15.45 -6.74 9.89
CA GLY A 46 14.13 -6.72 10.49
C GLY A 46 13.57 -5.32 10.76
N TYR A 47 12.31 -5.27 11.20
CA TYR A 47 11.57 -4.01 11.40
C TYR A 47 12.27 -3.03 12.35
N GLN A 48 12.76 -3.50 13.50
CA GLN A 48 13.32 -2.62 14.53
C GLN A 48 14.59 -1.91 14.07
N ALA A 49 15.49 -2.63 13.43
CA ALA A 49 16.78 -2.09 12.96
C ALA A 49 16.66 -1.30 11.64
N THR A 50 15.57 -1.45 10.89
CA THR A 50 15.28 -0.64 9.71
C THR A 50 14.94 0.80 10.15
N THR A 51 15.92 1.71 10.06
CA THR A 51 15.77 3.13 10.44
C THR A 51 15.80 4.03 9.21
N ILE A 52 15.24 5.25 9.32
CA ILE A 52 15.29 6.25 8.23
C ILE A 52 16.74 6.54 7.80
N GLN A 53 17.69 6.57 8.74
CA GLN A 53 19.10 6.79 8.46
C GLN A 53 19.71 5.62 7.68
N ALA A 54 19.37 4.38 8.04
CA ALA A 54 19.84 3.19 7.33
C ALA A 54 19.27 3.15 5.90
N ILE A 55 17.98 3.42 5.76
CA ILE A 55 17.29 3.49 4.46
C ILE A 55 17.91 4.57 3.58
N ALA A 56 18.08 5.79 4.09
CA ALA A 56 18.67 6.90 3.34
C ALA A 56 20.09 6.57 2.85
N ARG A 57 20.91 5.99 3.71
CA ARG A 57 22.27 5.55 3.36
C ARG A 57 22.25 4.47 2.27
N ARG A 58 21.39 3.47 2.38
CA ARG A 58 21.25 2.37 1.41
C ARG A 58 20.75 2.88 0.06
N ALA A 59 19.77 3.79 0.06
CA ALA A 59 19.21 4.41 -1.14
C ALA A 59 20.10 5.50 -1.78
N GLY A 60 21.22 5.86 -1.16
CA GLY A 60 22.11 6.91 -1.67
C GLY A 60 21.49 8.32 -1.60
N VAL A 61 20.60 8.58 -0.63
CA VAL A 61 19.93 9.88 -0.44
C VAL A 61 20.16 10.42 0.97
N SER A 62 19.83 11.71 1.19
CA SER A 62 19.87 12.27 2.55
C SER A 62 18.62 11.92 3.35
N ALA A 63 18.72 11.74 4.67
CA ALA A 63 17.59 11.52 5.54
C ALA A 63 16.49 12.61 5.45
N PRO A 64 16.81 13.93 5.34
CA PRO A 64 15.82 14.95 5.03
C PRO A 64 15.06 14.72 3.72
N SER A 65 15.69 14.08 2.73
CA SER A 65 15.02 13.71 1.47
C SER A 65 13.96 12.65 1.66
N VAL A 66 14.17 11.72 2.59
CA VAL A 66 13.18 10.72 3.00
C VAL A 66 12.04 11.37 3.77
N TYR A 67 12.34 12.20 4.79
CA TYR A 67 11.31 12.88 5.60
C TYR A 67 10.41 13.84 4.81
N ARG A 68 10.87 14.37 3.67
CA ARG A 68 10.00 15.16 2.78
C ARG A 68 8.92 14.35 2.08
N ARG A 69 9.02 13.02 2.08
CA ARG A 69 8.13 12.08 1.38
C ARG A 69 7.25 11.30 2.35
N TRP A 70 7.83 10.84 3.42
CA TRP A 70 7.19 10.06 4.47
C TRP A 70 7.44 10.70 5.82
N SER A 71 6.39 10.94 6.58
CA SER A 71 6.46 11.61 7.87
C SER A 71 7.08 10.74 8.97
N SER A 72 7.06 9.42 8.79
CA SER A 72 7.58 8.45 9.76
C SER A 72 8.17 7.22 9.10
N LYS A 73 8.95 6.45 9.88
CA LYS A 73 9.43 5.13 9.47
C LYS A 73 8.27 4.18 9.18
N ALA A 74 7.24 4.21 10.01
CA ALA A 74 6.09 3.33 9.88
C ALA A 74 5.32 3.60 8.58
N GLU A 75 5.11 4.87 8.22
CA GLU A 75 4.48 5.27 6.96
C GLU A 75 5.28 4.79 5.74
N LEU A 76 6.61 4.97 5.76
CA LEU A 76 7.49 4.50 4.68
C LEU A 76 7.44 2.97 4.53
N ILE A 77 7.60 2.24 5.65
CA ILE A 77 7.58 0.78 5.63
C ILE A 77 6.21 0.29 5.15
N GLU A 78 5.13 0.87 5.67
CA GLU A 78 3.77 0.50 5.32
C GLU A 78 3.51 0.69 3.81
N GLU A 79 3.91 1.83 3.23
CA GLU A 79 3.77 2.07 1.79
C GLU A 79 4.68 1.16 0.95
N ALA A 80 5.87 0.81 1.46
CA ALA A 80 6.78 -0.11 0.77
C ALA A 80 6.23 -1.54 0.71
N VAL A 81 5.60 -2.01 1.82
CA VAL A 81 5.06 -3.38 1.90
C VAL A 81 3.61 -3.51 1.46
N PHE A 82 2.82 -2.42 1.41
CA PHE A 82 1.44 -2.43 0.94
C PHE A 82 1.19 -1.32 -0.09
N PRO A 83 1.87 -1.34 -1.25
CA PRO A 83 1.60 -0.37 -2.31
C PRO A 83 0.20 -0.55 -2.91
N SER A 84 -0.33 0.50 -3.52
CA SER A 84 -1.62 0.44 -4.21
C SER A 84 -1.57 -0.51 -5.42
N GLY A 85 -2.68 -1.16 -5.71
CA GLY A 85 -2.85 -1.94 -6.95
C GLY A 85 -2.12 -3.29 -6.99
N LEU A 86 -1.76 -3.84 -5.85
CA LEU A 86 -0.94 -5.04 -5.70
C LEU A 86 -1.54 -6.33 -6.26
N LEU A 87 -2.85 -6.47 -6.26
CA LEU A 87 -3.51 -7.70 -6.65
C LEU A 87 -4.21 -7.52 -8.01
N ALA A 88 -3.88 -8.41 -8.95
CA ALA A 88 -4.50 -8.41 -10.26
C ALA A 88 -6.00 -8.73 -10.16
N PRO A 89 -6.83 -8.20 -11.07
CA PRO A 89 -8.23 -8.60 -11.20
C PRO A 89 -8.36 -10.09 -11.39
N GLN A 90 -9.38 -10.68 -10.77
CA GLN A 90 -9.66 -12.11 -10.89
C GLN A 90 -10.24 -12.43 -12.27
N ALA A 91 -9.86 -13.60 -12.83
CA ALA A 91 -10.55 -14.16 -13.97
C ALA A 91 -11.94 -14.66 -13.51
N ILE A 92 -12.94 -14.58 -14.39
CA ILE A 92 -14.28 -15.13 -14.17
C ILE A 92 -14.49 -16.24 -15.19
N THR A 93 -14.25 -17.49 -14.78
CA THR A 93 -14.40 -18.68 -15.64
C THR A 93 -15.76 -19.34 -15.46
N GLY A 94 -16.50 -19.01 -14.41
CA GLY A 94 -17.75 -19.66 -13.99
C GLY A 94 -17.55 -20.81 -13.00
N ASP A 95 -16.31 -21.27 -12.80
CA ASP A 95 -15.94 -22.19 -11.72
C ASP A 95 -15.27 -21.41 -10.58
N ILE A 96 -15.99 -21.26 -9.48
CA ILE A 96 -15.59 -20.47 -8.33
C ILE A 96 -14.25 -20.93 -7.73
N ILE A 97 -14.00 -22.24 -7.67
CA ILE A 97 -12.74 -22.75 -7.12
C ILE A 97 -11.59 -22.43 -8.05
N THR A 98 -11.77 -22.59 -9.36
CA THR A 98 -10.79 -22.23 -10.38
C THR A 98 -10.46 -20.74 -10.35
N ASP A 99 -11.43 -19.89 -10.04
CA ASP A 99 -11.24 -18.44 -9.97
C ASP A 99 -10.59 -18.00 -8.65
N LEU A 100 -11.08 -18.52 -7.50
CA LEU A 100 -10.63 -18.08 -6.17
C LEU A 100 -9.30 -18.71 -5.73
N GLN A 101 -8.95 -19.91 -6.18
CA GLN A 101 -7.68 -20.54 -5.77
C GLN A 101 -6.46 -19.71 -6.18
N PRO A 102 -6.32 -19.23 -7.45
CA PRO A 102 -5.21 -18.37 -7.83
C PRO A 102 -5.18 -17.06 -7.04
N TYR A 103 -6.34 -16.48 -6.76
CA TYR A 103 -6.44 -15.25 -5.96
C TYR A 103 -5.95 -15.47 -4.52
N CYS A 104 -6.41 -16.51 -3.86
CA CYS A 104 -5.92 -16.89 -2.52
C CYS A 104 -4.41 -17.17 -2.53
N LEU A 105 -3.92 -17.87 -3.57
CA LEU A 105 -2.50 -18.17 -3.71
C LEU A 105 -1.68 -16.89 -3.90
N GLN A 106 -2.14 -15.96 -4.71
CA GLN A 106 -1.48 -14.67 -4.93
C GLN A 106 -1.37 -13.88 -3.62
N ILE A 107 -2.47 -13.79 -2.84
CA ILE A 107 -2.48 -13.12 -1.55
C ILE A 107 -1.51 -13.81 -0.58
N LEU A 108 -1.58 -15.14 -0.47
CA LEU A 108 -0.74 -15.90 0.45
C LEU A 108 0.75 -15.77 0.09
N THR A 109 1.10 -15.90 -1.18
CA THR A 109 2.48 -15.73 -1.67
C THR A 109 3.00 -14.34 -1.35
N TYR A 110 2.18 -13.31 -1.60
CA TYR A 110 2.53 -11.93 -1.30
C TYR A 110 2.79 -11.71 0.20
N LEU A 111 1.86 -12.13 1.05
CA LEU A 111 1.99 -11.99 2.49
C LEU A 111 3.13 -12.84 3.08
N SER A 112 3.57 -13.87 2.35
CA SER A 112 4.69 -14.74 2.73
C SER A 112 6.06 -14.19 2.36
N ASP A 113 6.12 -13.07 1.64
CA ASP A 113 7.39 -12.40 1.32
C ASP A 113 8.17 -12.06 2.60
N PRO A 114 9.47 -12.36 2.67
CA PRO A 114 10.27 -12.14 3.87
C PRO A 114 10.25 -10.71 4.40
N ALA A 115 10.25 -9.69 3.52
CA ALA A 115 10.19 -8.30 3.92
C ALA A 115 8.83 -7.97 4.56
N ILE A 116 7.74 -8.47 3.98
CA ILE A 116 6.39 -8.26 4.48
C ILE A 116 6.20 -8.95 5.84
N ARG A 117 6.60 -10.22 5.94
CA ARG A 117 6.55 -10.96 7.21
C ARG A 117 7.35 -10.28 8.32
N SER A 118 8.49 -9.71 7.98
CA SER A 118 9.34 -8.95 8.91
C SER A 118 8.69 -7.63 9.35
N ALA A 119 7.96 -6.97 8.46
CA ALA A 119 7.33 -5.67 8.73
C ALA A 119 6.05 -5.78 9.58
N ILE A 120 5.22 -6.79 9.33
CA ILE A 120 3.87 -6.90 9.88
C ILE A 120 3.82 -6.77 11.42
N PRO A 121 4.62 -7.48 12.23
CA PRO A 121 4.52 -7.38 13.68
C PRO A 121 4.77 -5.96 14.19
N GLY A 122 5.73 -5.25 13.59
CA GLY A 122 6.01 -3.85 13.92
C GLY A 122 4.90 -2.91 13.51
N LEU A 123 4.35 -3.08 12.30
CA LEU A 123 3.23 -2.28 11.81
C LEU A 123 1.96 -2.48 12.63
N LEU A 124 1.67 -3.70 13.11
CA LEU A 124 0.52 -3.94 13.98
C LEU A 124 0.61 -3.15 15.29
N VAL A 125 1.79 -2.97 15.85
CA VAL A 125 2.01 -2.10 17.02
C VAL A 125 1.79 -0.64 16.65
N GLU A 126 2.35 -0.18 15.53
CA GLU A 126 2.19 1.20 15.06
C GLU A 126 0.71 1.55 14.78
N TYR A 127 -0.06 0.63 14.23
CA TYR A 127 -1.50 0.84 13.98
C TYR A 127 -2.31 1.04 15.26
N GLN A 128 -1.91 0.44 16.38
CA GLN A 128 -2.56 0.66 17.67
C GLN A 128 -2.24 2.03 18.26
N ILE A 129 -1.04 2.55 17.98
CA ILE A 129 -0.57 3.85 18.48
C ILE A 129 -1.05 4.98 17.54
N HIS A 130 -1.11 4.71 16.24
CA HIS A 130 -1.42 5.66 15.18
C HIS A 130 -2.62 5.18 14.34
N PRO A 131 -3.86 5.36 14.81
CA PRO A 131 -5.07 4.90 14.10
C PRO A 131 -5.22 5.49 12.68
N GLU A 132 -4.68 6.67 12.44
CA GLU A 132 -4.67 7.31 11.11
C GLU A 132 -3.83 6.52 10.10
N LEU A 133 -2.71 5.92 10.52
CA LEU A 133 -1.89 5.06 9.67
C LEU A 133 -2.66 3.80 9.27
N TRP A 134 -3.36 3.17 10.23
CA TRP A 134 -4.27 2.06 9.95
C TRP A 134 -5.34 2.42 8.93
N ARG A 135 -6.02 3.55 9.12
CA ARG A 135 -7.07 3.99 8.20
C ARG A 135 -6.53 4.21 6.79
N GLN A 136 -5.38 4.86 6.64
CA GLN A 136 -4.73 5.08 5.34
C GLN A 136 -4.35 3.75 4.66
N SER A 137 -3.83 2.78 5.42
CA SER A 137 -3.52 1.44 4.92
C SER A 137 -4.77 0.73 4.40
N MET A 138 -5.87 0.80 5.16
CA MET A 138 -7.16 0.22 4.77
C MET A 138 -7.68 0.84 3.46
N GLU A 139 -7.67 2.16 3.36
CA GLU A 139 -8.13 2.89 2.17
C GLU A 139 -7.28 2.59 0.93
N ARG A 140 -5.97 2.43 1.10
CA ARG A 140 -5.03 2.20 -0.01
C ARG A 140 -5.04 0.76 -0.52
N SER A 141 -5.09 -0.22 0.35
CA SER A 141 -4.84 -1.62 0.02
C SER A 141 -6.05 -2.53 0.28
N PHE A 142 -6.58 -2.52 1.50
CA PHE A 142 -7.60 -3.48 1.93
C PHE A 142 -8.96 -3.24 1.26
N PHE A 143 -9.48 -2.01 1.31
CA PHE A 143 -10.80 -1.71 0.73
C PHE A 143 -10.87 -1.89 -0.80
N PRO A 144 -9.82 -1.58 -1.58
CA PRO A 144 -9.79 -1.96 -3.00
C PRO A 144 -9.88 -3.47 -3.23
N MET A 145 -9.16 -4.28 -2.45
CA MET A 145 -9.24 -5.74 -2.55
C MET A 145 -10.64 -6.25 -2.23
N ARG A 146 -11.25 -5.76 -1.16
CA ARG A 146 -12.61 -6.12 -0.78
C ARG A 146 -13.62 -5.75 -1.86
N ARG A 147 -13.55 -4.53 -2.41
CA ARG A 147 -14.40 -4.13 -3.55
C ARG A 147 -14.23 -5.02 -4.78
N SER A 148 -13.00 -5.46 -5.06
CA SER A 148 -12.74 -6.40 -6.15
C SER A 148 -13.38 -7.76 -5.90
N PHE A 149 -13.37 -8.24 -4.66
CA PHE A 149 -14.05 -9.47 -4.26
C PHE A 149 -15.57 -9.35 -4.37
N ASP A 150 -16.18 -8.26 -3.91
CA ASP A 150 -17.60 -7.99 -4.05
C ASP A 150 -18.03 -7.94 -5.52
N ALA A 151 -17.28 -7.22 -6.36
CA ALA A 151 -17.53 -7.16 -7.79
C ALA A 151 -17.40 -8.54 -8.48
N TYR A 152 -16.47 -9.37 -8.04
CA TYR A 152 -16.34 -10.75 -8.50
C TYR A 152 -17.58 -11.59 -8.16
N LEU A 153 -18.10 -11.49 -6.92
CA LEU A 153 -19.33 -12.20 -6.53
C LEU A 153 -20.53 -11.78 -7.38
N GLU A 154 -20.72 -10.50 -7.58
CA GLU A 154 -21.79 -9.95 -8.43
C GLU A 154 -21.69 -10.47 -9.86
N GLN A 155 -20.52 -10.38 -10.49
CA GLN A 155 -20.29 -10.80 -11.87
C GLN A 155 -20.41 -12.32 -12.07
N SER A 156 -20.06 -13.11 -11.05
CA SER A 156 -20.20 -14.57 -11.07
C SER A 156 -21.64 -15.06 -10.80
N GLY A 157 -22.58 -14.14 -10.56
CA GLY A 157 -23.97 -14.49 -10.21
C GLY A 157 -24.07 -15.23 -8.88
N ARG A 158 -23.19 -14.91 -7.93
CA ARG A 158 -23.15 -15.53 -6.60
C ARG A 158 -23.43 -14.50 -5.51
N SER A 159 -24.05 -14.98 -4.45
CA SER A 159 -24.22 -14.24 -3.20
C SER A 159 -23.68 -15.06 -2.04
N SER A 160 -23.19 -14.38 -1.01
CA SER A 160 -22.75 -15.04 0.21
C SER A 160 -23.95 -15.32 1.15
N ILE A 161 -23.91 -16.44 1.86
CA ILE A 161 -24.87 -16.76 2.93
C ILE A 161 -24.62 -15.94 4.21
N VAL A 162 -23.47 -15.29 4.31
CA VAL A 162 -23.09 -14.32 5.35
C VAL A 162 -22.78 -12.97 4.68
N PRO A 163 -22.68 -11.86 5.41
CA PRO A 163 -22.21 -10.59 4.82
C PRO A 163 -20.88 -10.77 4.06
N SER A 164 -20.79 -10.24 2.85
CA SER A 164 -19.60 -10.45 1.98
C SER A 164 -18.32 -9.92 2.60
N ASP A 165 -18.42 -8.85 3.40
CA ASP A 165 -17.30 -8.32 4.16
C ASP A 165 -16.78 -9.32 5.21
N ALA A 166 -17.65 -9.97 5.94
CA ALA A 166 -17.27 -11.02 6.89
C ALA A 166 -16.63 -12.22 6.19
N LEU A 167 -17.14 -12.61 5.02
CA LEU A 167 -16.55 -13.71 4.24
C LEU A 167 -15.15 -13.35 3.73
N PHE A 168 -14.98 -12.12 3.25
CA PHE A 168 -13.67 -11.59 2.84
C PHE A 168 -12.69 -11.56 4.02
N ASP A 169 -13.12 -11.07 5.19
CA ASP A 169 -12.29 -11.00 6.39
C ASP A 169 -11.86 -12.40 6.87
N VAL A 170 -12.73 -13.39 6.82
CA VAL A 170 -12.38 -14.79 7.13
C VAL A 170 -11.36 -15.33 6.14
N MET A 171 -11.57 -15.11 4.85
CA MET A 171 -10.62 -15.51 3.80
C MET A 171 -9.24 -14.89 4.02
N LEU A 172 -9.19 -13.56 4.14
CA LEU A 172 -7.93 -12.83 4.30
C LEU A 172 -7.26 -13.17 5.63
N GLY A 173 -8.02 -13.29 6.72
CA GLY A 173 -7.50 -13.67 8.04
C GLY A 173 -6.84 -15.04 8.04
N ALA A 174 -7.42 -16.03 7.35
CA ALA A 174 -6.82 -17.36 7.20
C ALA A 174 -5.48 -17.29 6.43
N LEU A 175 -5.45 -16.57 5.30
CA LEU A 175 -4.26 -16.41 4.49
C LEU A 175 -3.16 -15.63 5.24
N PHE A 176 -3.54 -14.58 5.96
CA PHE A 176 -2.64 -13.77 6.77
C PHE A 176 -1.99 -14.58 7.91
N THR A 177 -2.80 -15.32 8.66
CA THR A 177 -2.31 -16.16 9.75
C THR A 177 -1.36 -17.23 9.23
N ARG A 178 -1.70 -17.88 8.10
CA ARG A 178 -0.85 -18.87 7.44
C ARG A 178 0.48 -18.28 7.02
N ALA A 179 0.45 -17.13 6.34
CA ALA A 179 1.65 -16.43 5.88
C ALA A 179 2.62 -16.12 7.01
N LEU A 180 2.10 -15.63 8.15
CA LEU A 180 2.94 -15.25 9.30
C LEU A 180 3.58 -16.47 9.98
N ASN A 181 2.85 -17.58 10.13
CA ASN A 181 3.33 -18.74 10.88
C ASN A 181 4.18 -19.69 10.04
N GLU A 182 3.74 -20.00 8.83
CA GLU A 182 4.30 -21.06 8.00
C GLU A 182 4.90 -20.55 6.67
N GLY A 183 4.62 -19.29 6.29
CA GLY A 183 5.08 -18.73 5.03
C GLY A 183 4.41 -19.37 3.81
N ALA A 184 5.20 -19.59 2.76
CA ALA A 184 4.70 -20.13 1.49
C ALA A 184 4.70 -21.66 1.41
N ASP A 185 5.12 -22.37 2.47
CA ASP A 185 5.14 -23.84 2.46
C ASP A 185 3.73 -24.40 2.32
N GLY A 186 3.50 -25.25 1.31
CA GLY A 186 2.17 -25.80 1.01
C GLY A 186 1.12 -24.77 0.58
N ALA A 187 1.54 -23.60 0.08
CA ALA A 187 0.65 -22.48 -0.25
C ALA A 187 -0.47 -22.86 -1.24
N GLU A 188 -0.19 -23.69 -2.25
CA GLU A 188 -1.20 -24.09 -3.24
C GLU A 188 -2.33 -24.91 -2.64
N GLU A 189 -2.00 -25.87 -1.76
CA GLU A 189 -2.98 -26.71 -1.10
C GLU A 189 -3.81 -25.91 -0.10
N PHE A 190 -3.15 -25.01 0.65
CA PHE A 190 -3.86 -24.13 1.59
C PHE A 190 -4.78 -23.15 0.86
N ALA A 191 -4.30 -22.50 -0.21
CA ALA A 191 -5.11 -21.61 -1.04
C ALA A 191 -6.34 -22.32 -1.61
N ARG A 192 -6.18 -23.56 -2.08
CA ARG A 192 -7.29 -24.39 -2.56
C ARG A 192 -8.29 -24.68 -1.44
N SER A 193 -7.80 -24.97 -0.23
CA SER A 193 -8.66 -25.23 0.93
C SER A 193 -9.46 -24.00 1.32
N VAL A 194 -8.83 -22.81 1.34
CA VAL A 194 -9.50 -21.54 1.60
C VAL A 194 -10.54 -21.25 0.51
N ALA A 195 -10.21 -21.43 -0.77
CA ALA A 195 -11.15 -21.26 -1.88
C ALA A 195 -12.38 -22.18 -1.74
N ARG A 196 -12.21 -23.43 -1.31
CA ARG A 196 -13.32 -24.35 -1.02
C ARG A 196 -14.20 -23.88 0.12
N VAL A 197 -13.62 -23.38 1.21
CA VAL A 197 -14.38 -22.84 2.36
C VAL A 197 -15.21 -21.63 1.93
N VAL A 198 -14.60 -20.70 1.17
CA VAL A 198 -15.30 -19.54 0.62
C VAL A 198 -16.43 -19.99 -0.32
N THR A 199 -16.16 -20.94 -1.22
CA THR A 199 -17.15 -21.48 -2.17
C THR A 199 -18.34 -22.11 -1.43
N ALA A 200 -18.10 -22.83 -0.32
CA ALA A 200 -19.17 -23.44 0.48
C ALA A 200 -20.11 -22.40 1.13
N ALA A 201 -19.65 -21.16 1.31
CA ALA A 201 -20.45 -20.04 1.82
C ALA A 201 -21.17 -19.26 0.70
N LEU A 202 -21.07 -19.69 -0.56
CA LEU A 202 -21.69 -19.03 -1.71
C LEU A 202 -22.91 -19.82 -2.20
N GLN A 203 -23.90 -19.08 -2.72
CA GLN A 203 -25.12 -19.65 -3.34
C GLN A 203 -25.44 -18.85 -4.62
N PRO A 204 -26.19 -19.43 -5.57
CA PRO A 204 -26.70 -18.67 -6.72
C PRO A 204 -27.51 -17.48 -6.27
N THR A 205 -27.37 -16.33 -6.92
CA THR A 205 -28.18 -15.15 -6.63
C THR A 205 -29.63 -15.45 -6.99
N LYS A 206 -30.57 -15.26 -6.03
CA LYS A 206 -32.00 -15.47 -6.28
C LYS A 206 -32.47 -14.39 -7.25
N GLY A 207 -32.76 -14.77 -8.52
CA GLY A 207 -33.45 -13.91 -9.48
C GLY A 207 -32.62 -13.48 -10.69
N ALA A 208 -31.64 -14.27 -11.15
CA ALA A 208 -31.08 -14.10 -12.50
C ALA A 208 -31.87 -14.93 -13.52
#